data_c44e4a353e7d0364af66decb922c9118
#
_entry.id   c44e4a353e7d0364af66decb922c9118
#
_cell.length_a   1.000
_cell.length_b   1.000
_cell.length_c   1.000
_cell.angle_alpha   90.00
_cell.angle_beta   90.00
_cell.angle_gamma   90.00
#
_symmetry.space_group_name_H-M   'P 1'
#
loop_
_entity.id
_entity.type
_entity.pdbx_description
1 polymer ?
#
loop_
_entity_poly.entity_id
_entity_poly.type
_entity_poly.pdbx_seq_one_letter_code
_entity_poly.pdbx_strand_id
1 'polypeptide(L)'
;RVILVKLADRLHNMRTLEWMPEEKRQRIAMETRDLYAPMAHRFGLNSVKAELEDLAFKWLEPDEYRALAKMVAQTRADRDKLTGEMADPLERRLRENGVVVHEVSGRPKHLWSIFKKMEKRAKPYDEIYDLYAIRVMVENIPECYHALGVIHGAWTPLQERIKDYIASPKSNGYQSLHTTVFGPRGTLFEIQIRTREMHRTAEYGIAAHWVYKAEGKGGKDLDRHLAWFRQVL
;
A
#
# COMPACT_ATOMS: atom_id res chain seq x y z
N ARG A 1 14.37 13.80 -11.89
CA ARG A 1 14.75 14.53 -10.65
C ARG A 1 13.75 15.64 -10.34
N VAL A 2 13.44 16.54 -11.27
CA VAL A 2 12.53 17.68 -11.06
C VAL A 2 11.16 17.24 -10.51
N ILE A 3 10.59 16.15 -11.03
CA ILE A 3 9.29 15.64 -10.58
C ILE A 3 9.30 15.19 -9.12
N LEU A 4 10.36 14.53 -8.66
CA LEU A 4 10.50 14.13 -7.26
C LEU A 4 10.55 15.32 -6.32
N VAL A 5 11.30 16.37 -6.71
CA VAL A 5 11.35 17.62 -5.96
C VAL A 5 9.97 18.28 -5.92
N LYS A 6 9.26 18.33 -7.05
CA LYS A 6 7.90 18.88 -7.11
C LYS A 6 6.89 18.09 -6.28
N LEU A 7 7.01 16.76 -6.24
CA LEU A 7 6.16 15.93 -5.38
C LEU A 7 6.47 16.12 -3.89
N ALA A 8 7.75 16.27 -3.53
CA ALA A 8 8.17 16.57 -2.16
C ALA A 8 7.69 17.97 -1.72
N ASP A 9 7.85 18.98 -2.57
CA ASP A 9 7.34 20.33 -2.34
C ASP A 9 5.81 20.32 -2.17
N ARG A 10 5.08 19.64 -3.08
CA ARG A 10 3.62 19.50 -2.98
C ARG A 10 3.20 18.81 -1.68
N LEU A 11 3.89 17.76 -1.27
CA LEU A 11 3.60 17.06 -0.02
C LEU A 11 3.81 17.96 1.19
N HIS A 12 4.92 18.72 1.21
CA HIS A 12 5.16 19.72 2.25
C HIS A 12 4.05 20.78 2.30
N ASN A 13 3.68 21.34 1.14
CA ASN A 13 2.62 22.33 1.05
C ASN A 13 1.27 21.77 1.53
N MET A 14 0.96 20.53 1.21
CA MET A 14 -0.28 19.88 1.70
C MET A 14 -0.30 19.66 3.21
N ARG A 15 0.85 19.38 3.83
CA ARG A 15 0.98 19.25 5.29
C ARG A 15 0.80 20.56 6.04
N THR A 16 1.10 21.68 5.38
CA THR A 16 1.02 23.04 5.94
C THR A 16 -0.13 23.87 5.38
N LEU A 17 -1.09 23.23 4.72
CA LEU A 17 -2.15 23.91 3.98
C LEU A 17 -3.15 24.67 4.87
N GLU A 18 -3.18 24.36 6.16
CA GLU A 18 -4.03 25.02 7.17
C GLU A 18 -3.79 26.52 7.29
N TRP A 19 -2.59 27.00 6.96
CA TRP A 19 -2.20 28.42 7.01
C TRP A 19 -2.66 29.23 5.78
N MET A 20 -3.27 28.59 4.80
CA MET A 20 -3.74 29.23 3.57
C MET A 20 -5.23 29.62 3.68
N PRO A 21 -5.66 30.69 2.98
CA PRO A 21 -7.09 30.99 2.82
C PRO A 21 -7.87 29.82 2.23
N GLU A 22 -9.13 29.68 2.62
CA GLU A 22 -9.97 28.54 2.27
C GLU A 22 -10.07 28.29 0.76
N GLU A 23 -10.27 29.33 -0.04
CA GLU A 23 -10.35 29.22 -1.50
C GLU A 23 -9.04 28.64 -2.10
N LYS A 24 -7.87 29.06 -1.57
CA LYS A 24 -6.59 28.49 -1.98
C LYS A 24 -6.44 27.03 -1.54
N ARG A 25 -6.89 26.70 -0.32
CA ARG A 25 -6.85 25.32 0.19
C ARG A 25 -7.61 24.37 -0.72
N GLN A 26 -8.85 24.73 -1.07
CA GLN A 26 -9.69 23.93 -1.96
C GLN A 26 -9.04 23.71 -3.33
N ARG A 27 -8.53 24.77 -3.96
CA ARG A 27 -7.86 24.69 -5.25
C ARG A 27 -6.63 23.79 -5.21
N ILE A 28 -5.76 23.99 -4.20
CA ILE A 28 -4.52 23.20 -4.06
C ILE A 28 -4.83 21.73 -3.76
N ALA A 29 -5.83 21.46 -2.92
CA ALA A 29 -6.25 20.10 -2.60
C ALA A 29 -6.82 19.38 -3.83
N MET A 30 -7.65 20.06 -4.63
CA MET A 30 -8.21 19.52 -5.88
C MET A 30 -7.10 19.21 -6.89
N GLU A 31 -6.19 20.17 -7.14
CA GLU A 31 -5.02 19.96 -8.01
C GLU A 31 -4.15 18.79 -7.53
N THR A 32 -3.99 18.65 -6.21
CA THR A 32 -3.22 17.55 -5.62
C THR A 32 -3.88 16.20 -5.88
N ARG A 33 -5.20 16.09 -5.68
CA ARG A 33 -5.96 14.87 -5.92
C ARG A 33 -5.96 14.48 -7.40
N ASP A 34 -6.16 15.45 -8.30
CA ASP A 34 -6.44 15.20 -9.70
C ASP A 34 -5.16 15.10 -10.55
N LEU A 35 -4.04 15.70 -10.12
CA LEU A 35 -2.79 15.71 -10.86
C LEU A 35 -1.63 15.05 -10.11
N TYR A 36 -1.32 15.49 -8.88
CA TYR A 36 -0.10 15.06 -8.19
C TYR A 36 -0.20 13.65 -7.62
N ALA A 37 -1.33 13.24 -7.08
CA ALA A 37 -1.50 11.88 -6.56
C ALA A 37 -1.48 10.83 -7.69
N PRO A 38 -2.15 11.02 -8.85
CA PRO A 38 -1.99 10.16 -10.03
C PRO A 38 -0.54 10.14 -10.56
N MET A 39 0.15 11.29 -10.54
CA MET A 39 1.56 11.35 -10.92
C MET A 39 2.43 10.53 -9.98
N ALA A 40 2.29 10.67 -8.67
CA ALA A 40 3.00 9.87 -7.67
C ALA A 40 2.74 8.36 -7.88
N HIS A 41 1.49 7.97 -8.17
CA HIS A 41 1.14 6.59 -8.51
C HIS A 41 1.87 6.07 -9.75
N ARG A 42 1.92 6.87 -10.81
CA ARG A 42 2.60 6.52 -12.07
C ARG A 42 4.09 6.28 -11.86
N PHE A 43 4.70 7.00 -10.93
CA PHE A 43 6.11 6.85 -10.56
C PHE A 43 6.36 5.78 -9.49
N GLY A 44 5.34 5.04 -9.06
CA GLY A 44 5.45 4.00 -8.05
C GLY A 44 5.64 4.51 -6.62
N LEU A 45 5.52 5.81 -6.38
CA LEU A 45 5.67 6.47 -5.07
C LEU A 45 4.39 6.28 -4.24
N ASN A 46 4.09 5.02 -3.85
CA ASN A 46 2.78 4.71 -3.26
C ASN A 46 2.58 5.34 -1.87
N SER A 47 3.63 5.50 -1.06
CA SER A 47 3.55 6.19 0.23
C SER A 47 3.21 7.67 0.04
N VAL A 48 3.90 8.36 -0.87
CA VAL A 48 3.62 9.76 -1.22
C VAL A 48 2.22 9.92 -1.79
N LYS A 49 1.82 9.05 -2.73
CA LYS A 49 0.48 9.06 -3.30
C LYS A 49 -0.58 8.96 -2.21
N ALA A 50 -0.45 8.00 -1.32
CA ALA A 50 -1.44 7.73 -0.28
C ALA A 50 -1.58 8.90 0.69
N GLU A 51 -0.46 9.52 1.09
CA GLU A 51 -0.48 10.69 1.96
C GLU A 51 -1.08 11.92 1.24
N LEU A 52 -0.74 12.14 -0.04
CA LEU A 52 -1.35 13.21 -0.84
C LEU A 52 -2.87 13.03 -0.98
N GLU A 53 -3.33 11.80 -1.20
CA GLU A 53 -4.76 11.48 -1.28
C GLU A 53 -5.46 11.71 0.06
N ASP A 54 -4.89 11.27 1.19
CA ASP A 54 -5.47 11.47 2.52
C ASP A 54 -5.52 12.95 2.91
N LEU A 55 -4.46 13.71 2.61
CA LEU A 55 -4.43 15.16 2.84
C LEU A 55 -5.43 15.91 1.94
N ALA A 56 -5.56 15.53 0.68
CA ALA A 56 -6.55 16.11 -0.21
C ALA A 56 -7.99 15.81 0.28
N PHE A 57 -8.26 14.58 0.69
CA PHE A 57 -9.53 14.18 1.28
C PHE A 57 -9.88 15.02 2.51
N LYS A 58 -8.92 15.25 3.41
CA LYS A 58 -9.11 16.10 4.60
C LYS A 58 -9.64 17.50 4.25
N TRP A 59 -9.20 18.09 3.13
CA TRP A 59 -9.54 19.45 2.77
C TRP A 59 -10.74 19.56 1.82
N LEU A 60 -10.96 18.55 0.98
CA LEU A 60 -12.07 18.54 0.02
C LEU A 60 -13.40 18.07 0.62
N GLU A 61 -13.31 17.09 1.53
CA GLU A 61 -14.47 16.43 2.15
C GLU A 61 -14.25 16.33 3.67
N PRO A 62 -14.20 17.49 4.38
CA PRO A 62 -13.74 17.55 5.76
C PRO A 62 -14.68 16.85 6.76
N ASP A 63 -15.96 16.78 6.49
CA ASP A 63 -16.94 16.12 7.38
C ASP A 63 -16.82 14.61 7.29
N GLU A 64 -16.76 14.08 6.07
CA GLU A 64 -16.55 12.67 5.76
C GLU A 64 -15.18 12.19 6.29
N TYR A 65 -14.15 13.00 6.09
CA TYR A 65 -12.81 12.71 6.63
C TYR A 65 -12.85 12.60 8.15
N ARG A 66 -13.45 13.56 8.86
CA ARG A 66 -13.54 13.55 10.34
C ARG A 66 -14.36 12.38 10.86
N ALA A 67 -15.51 12.10 10.23
CA ALA A 67 -16.36 10.98 10.59
C ALA A 67 -15.62 9.65 10.42
N LEU A 68 -14.97 9.44 9.28
CA LEU A 68 -14.22 8.21 9.00
C LEU A 68 -12.99 8.08 9.91
N ALA A 69 -12.23 9.17 10.13
CA ALA A 69 -11.06 9.17 11.01
C ALA A 69 -11.44 8.77 12.45
N LYS A 70 -12.59 9.28 12.94
CA LYS A 70 -13.13 8.91 14.27
C LYS A 70 -13.48 7.42 14.33
N MET A 71 -14.19 6.87 13.34
CA MET A 71 -14.54 5.45 13.27
C MET A 71 -13.29 4.56 13.23
N VAL A 72 -12.31 4.92 12.39
CA VAL A 72 -11.04 4.20 12.28
C VAL A 72 -10.25 4.24 13.60
N ALA A 73 -10.24 5.37 14.30
CA ALA A 73 -9.57 5.51 15.59
C ALA A 73 -10.26 4.68 16.69
N GLN A 74 -11.59 4.69 16.76
CA GLN A 74 -12.37 3.93 17.74
C GLN A 74 -12.18 2.42 17.61
N THR A 75 -12.05 1.90 16.38
CA THR A 75 -11.89 0.46 16.12
C THR A 75 -10.42 0.03 16.06
N ARG A 76 -9.47 0.93 16.33
CA ARG A 76 -8.02 0.63 16.17
C ARG A 76 -7.56 -0.51 17.06
N ALA A 77 -7.87 -0.46 18.35
CA ALA A 77 -7.43 -1.48 19.31
C ALA A 77 -7.96 -2.89 18.94
N ASP A 78 -9.22 -2.98 18.54
CA ASP A 78 -9.84 -4.25 18.12
C ASP A 78 -9.22 -4.76 16.83
N ARG A 79 -8.92 -3.86 15.88
CA ARG A 79 -8.25 -4.22 14.63
C ARG A 79 -6.81 -4.69 14.86
N ASP A 80 -6.05 -3.99 15.71
CA ASP A 80 -4.68 -4.35 16.04
C ASP A 80 -4.65 -5.71 16.74
N LYS A 81 -5.58 -5.96 17.68
CA LYS A 81 -5.76 -7.25 18.33
C LYS A 81 -6.09 -8.38 17.33
N LEU A 82 -7.09 -8.17 16.48
CA LEU A 82 -7.52 -9.18 15.51
C LEU A 82 -6.43 -9.42 14.44
N THR A 83 -5.69 -8.39 14.07
CA THR A 83 -4.52 -8.52 13.18
C THR A 83 -3.43 -9.35 13.82
N GLY A 84 -3.14 -9.17 15.11
CA GLY A 84 -2.21 -10.00 15.88
C GLY A 84 -2.66 -11.46 15.99
N GLU A 85 -3.96 -11.70 16.26
CA GLU A 85 -4.55 -13.05 16.29
C GLU A 85 -4.35 -13.82 14.97
N MET A 86 -4.17 -13.11 13.85
CA MET A 86 -3.86 -13.72 12.56
C MET A 86 -2.37 -13.72 12.24
N ALA A 87 -1.64 -12.63 12.54
CA ALA A 87 -0.23 -12.46 12.16
C ALA A 87 0.70 -13.45 12.87
N ASP A 88 0.49 -13.67 14.18
CA ASP A 88 1.33 -14.56 14.98
C ASP A 88 1.23 -16.04 14.55
N PRO A 89 0.03 -16.63 14.35
CA PRO A 89 -0.09 -17.98 13.79
C PRO A 89 0.43 -18.08 12.37
N LEU A 90 0.24 -17.02 11.56
CA LEU A 90 0.72 -16.95 10.18
C LEU A 90 2.25 -17.03 10.14
N GLU A 91 2.95 -16.19 10.91
CA GLU A 91 4.41 -16.20 10.97
C GLU A 91 4.95 -17.53 11.45
N ARG A 92 4.37 -18.08 12.53
CA ARG A 92 4.74 -19.40 13.06
C ARG A 92 4.59 -20.48 12.00
N ARG A 93 3.45 -20.54 11.33
CA ARG A 93 3.17 -21.55 10.31
C ARG A 93 4.11 -21.46 9.12
N LEU A 94 4.45 -20.25 8.69
CA LEU A 94 5.42 -20.04 7.62
C LEU A 94 6.81 -20.58 8.02
N ARG A 95 7.29 -20.22 9.21
CA ARG A 95 8.59 -20.66 9.72
C ARG A 95 8.66 -22.18 9.94
N GLU A 96 7.63 -22.79 10.49
CA GLU A 96 7.52 -24.26 10.67
C GLU A 96 7.57 -25.04 9.35
N ASN A 97 7.12 -24.42 8.26
CA ASN A 97 7.17 -25.00 6.91
C ASN A 97 8.42 -24.57 6.12
N GLY A 98 9.45 -24.01 6.77
CA GLY A 98 10.75 -23.71 6.17
C GLY A 98 10.79 -22.42 5.34
N VAL A 99 9.76 -21.56 5.39
CA VAL A 99 9.79 -20.25 4.71
C VAL A 99 10.70 -19.29 5.46
N VAL A 100 11.65 -18.66 4.76
CA VAL A 100 12.54 -17.63 5.33
C VAL A 100 11.80 -16.31 5.41
N VAL A 101 11.13 -16.08 6.56
CA VAL A 101 10.34 -14.87 6.83
C VAL A 101 11.19 -13.81 7.51
N HIS A 102 11.22 -12.61 6.92
CA HIS A 102 11.86 -11.43 7.51
C HIS A 102 10.93 -10.66 8.43
N GLU A 103 9.67 -10.50 8.02
CA GLU A 103 8.70 -9.72 8.78
C GLU A 103 7.27 -10.14 8.41
N VAL A 104 6.41 -10.23 9.42
CA VAL A 104 4.95 -10.26 9.27
C VAL A 104 4.39 -9.07 10.01
N SER A 105 3.73 -8.16 9.31
CA SER A 105 3.21 -6.92 9.90
C SER A 105 1.82 -6.57 9.41
N GLY A 106 1.02 -5.97 10.28
CA GLY A 106 -0.24 -5.36 9.90
C GLY A 106 -0.01 -4.15 8.99
N ARG A 107 -0.82 -4.01 7.95
CA ARG A 107 -0.79 -2.86 7.05
C ARG A 107 -2.01 -1.96 7.29
N PRO A 108 -1.82 -0.78 7.89
CA PRO A 108 -2.91 0.18 8.01
C PRO A 108 -3.35 0.64 6.61
N LYS A 109 -4.66 0.77 6.41
CA LYS A 109 -5.22 1.32 5.17
C LYS A 109 -5.42 2.82 5.31
N HIS A 110 -5.11 3.54 4.25
CA HIS A 110 -5.32 4.98 4.14
C HIS A 110 -6.80 5.33 4.10
N LEU A 111 -7.18 6.44 4.73
CA LEU A 111 -8.57 6.86 4.88
C LEU A 111 -9.27 7.05 3.54
N TRP A 112 -8.62 7.71 2.59
CA TRP A 112 -9.12 7.87 1.23
C TRP A 112 -9.42 6.54 0.54
N SER A 113 -8.54 5.55 0.72
CA SER A 113 -8.74 4.21 0.15
C SER A 113 -9.93 3.47 0.75
N ILE A 114 -10.22 3.70 2.03
CA ILE A 114 -11.40 3.16 2.72
C ILE A 114 -12.65 3.87 2.21
N PHE A 115 -12.66 5.20 2.20
CA PHE A 115 -13.77 6.03 1.74
C PHE A 115 -14.21 5.68 0.31
N LYS A 116 -13.27 5.63 -0.63
CA LYS A 116 -13.57 5.20 -2.02
C LYS A 116 -14.19 3.81 -2.13
N LYS A 117 -13.87 2.89 -1.21
CA LYS A 117 -14.48 1.57 -1.21
C LYS A 117 -15.90 1.61 -0.65
N MET A 118 -16.14 2.43 0.39
CA MET A 118 -17.48 2.65 0.92
C MET A 118 -18.40 3.21 -0.16
N GLU A 119 -17.96 4.25 -0.88
CA GLU A 119 -18.71 4.83 -2.01
C GLU A 119 -18.95 3.80 -3.13
N LYS A 120 -17.88 3.15 -3.62
CA LYS A 120 -17.98 2.21 -4.76
C LYS A 120 -18.88 1.01 -4.47
N ARG A 121 -18.98 0.58 -3.21
CA ARG A 121 -19.79 -0.57 -2.80
C ARG A 121 -21.13 -0.18 -2.22
N ALA A 122 -21.38 1.13 -2.03
CA ALA A 122 -22.53 1.67 -1.30
C ALA A 122 -22.72 0.98 0.07
N LYS A 123 -21.61 0.79 0.82
CA LYS A 123 -21.59 0.08 2.09
C LYS A 123 -20.98 0.94 3.20
N PRO A 124 -21.54 0.90 4.42
CA PRO A 124 -20.96 1.57 5.58
C PRO A 124 -19.61 0.93 5.96
N TYR A 125 -18.84 1.66 6.79
CA TYR A 125 -17.50 1.26 7.23
C TYR A 125 -17.46 -0.17 7.80
N ASP A 126 -18.42 -0.52 8.65
CA ASP A 126 -18.48 -1.81 9.34
C ASP A 126 -18.70 -3.02 8.39
N GLU A 127 -19.21 -2.76 7.19
CA GLU A 127 -19.40 -3.77 6.15
C GLU A 127 -18.23 -3.83 5.14
N ILE A 128 -17.16 -3.09 5.36
CA ILE A 128 -15.95 -3.16 4.52
C ILE A 128 -15.07 -4.31 5.01
N TYR A 129 -15.26 -5.50 4.46
CA TYR A 129 -14.60 -6.75 4.86
C TYR A 129 -13.08 -6.79 4.66
N ASP A 130 -12.48 -5.87 3.90
CA ASP A 130 -11.05 -5.89 3.59
C ASP A 130 -10.25 -4.82 4.37
N LEU A 131 -10.68 -4.51 5.60
CA LEU A 131 -9.98 -3.59 6.49
C LEU A 131 -8.69 -4.20 7.07
N TYR A 132 -8.63 -5.52 7.14
CA TYR A 132 -7.50 -6.25 7.70
C TYR A 132 -6.53 -6.63 6.58
N ALA A 133 -5.35 -6.08 6.63
CA ALA A 133 -4.29 -6.40 5.69
C ALA A 133 -3.00 -6.74 6.43
N ILE A 134 -2.36 -7.83 6.02
CA ILE A 134 -1.09 -8.30 6.54
C ILE A 134 -0.07 -8.30 5.42
N ARG A 135 1.14 -7.88 5.73
CA ARG A 135 2.29 -7.96 4.85
C ARG A 135 3.22 -9.03 5.35
N VAL A 136 3.62 -9.91 4.44
CA VAL A 136 4.65 -10.92 4.67
C VAL A 136 5.85 -10.58 3.80
N MET A 137 7.00 -10.34 4.42
CA MET A 137 8.25 -10.14 3.73
C MET A 137 9.12 -11.38 3.82
N VAL A 138 9.54 -11.91 2.68
CA VAL A 138 10.35 -13.12 2.54
C VAL A 138 11.66 -12.84 1.79
N GLU A 139 12.57 -13.81 1.76
CA GLU A 139 13.90 -13.63 1.22
C GLU A 139 13.92 -13.42 -0.30
N ASN A 140 13.21 -14.26 -1.05
CA ASN A 140 13.30 -14.30 -2.52
C ASN A 140 11.97 -14.68 -3.17
N ILE A 141 11.91 -14.66 -4.51
CA ILE A 141 10.70 -14.97 -5.28
C ILE A 141 10.20 -16.42 -5.05
N PRO A 142 11.04 -17.48 -5.10
CA PRO A 142 10.58 -18.83 -4.74
C PRO A 142 9.91 -18.89 -3.37
N GLU A 143 10.43 -18.19 -2.38
CA GLU A 143 9.84 -18.10 -1.04
C GLU A 143 8.46 -17.38 -1.04
N CYS A 144 8.22 -16.45 -1.96
CA CYS A 144 6.90 -15.84 -2.10
C CYS A 144 5.84 -16.88 -2.48
N TYR A 145 6.13 -17.74 -3.45
CA TYR A 145 5.20 -18.80 -3.88
C TYR A 145 5.10 -19.93 -2.85
N HIS A 146 6.20 -20.27 -2.19
CA HIS A 146 6.18 -21.21 -1.07
C HIS A 146 5.28 -20.71 0.06
N ALA A 147 5.45 -19.47 0.48
CA ALA A 147 4.58 -18.84 1.49
C ALA A 147 3.11 -18.86 1.07
N LEU A 148 2.79 -18.57 -0.20
CA LEU A 148 1.42 -18.63 -0.72
C LEU A 148 0.83 -20.04 -0.57
N GLY A 149 1.60 -21.07 -0.92
CA GLY A 149 1.19 -22.48 -0.76
C GLY A 149 0.91 -22.85 0.70
N VAL A 150 1.80 -22.47 1.63
CA VAL A 150 1.63 -22.68 3.06
C VAL A 150 0.38 -21.98 3.60
N ILE A 151 0.15 -20.73 3.17
CA ILE A 151 -1.02 -19.94 3.57
C ILE A 151 -2.31 -20.61 3.10
N HIS A 152 -2.38 -21.01 1.84
CA HIS A 152 -3.59 -21.67 1.28
C HIS A 152 -3.82 -23.07 1.85
N GLY A 153 -2.77 -23.76 2.29
CA GLY A 153 -2.89 -25.03 3.00
C GLY A 153 -3.43 -24.89 4.43
N ALA A 154 -3.29 -23.70 5.04
CA ALA A 154 -3.71 -23.43 6.41
C ALA A 154 -5.04 -22.66 6.52
N TRP A 155 -5.34 -21.78 5.55
CA TRP A 155 -6.54 -20.94 5.52
C TRP A 155 -7.20 -20.98 4.15
N THR A 156 -8.53 -21.08 4.14
CA THR A 156 -9.32 -21.13 2.89
C THR A 156 -9.24 -19.78 2.15
N PRO A 157 -8.72 -19.74 0.91
CA PRO A 157 -8.65 -18.51 0.12
C PRO A 157 -9.96 -18.19 -0.60
N LEU A 158 -10.19 -16.91 -0.86
CA LEU A 158 -11.15 -16.41 -1.86
C LEU A 158 -10.47 -16.41 -3.22
N GLN A 159 -10.83 -17.34 -4.10
CA GLN A 159 -10.15 -17.59 -5.38
C GLN A 159 -10.14 -16.34 -6.29
N GLU A 160 -11.26 -15.63 -6.39
CA GLU A 160 -11.37 -14.41 -7.21
C GLU A 160 -10.50 -13.24 -6.71
N ARG A 161 -9.90 -13.37 -5.51
CA ARG A 161 -9.04 -12.36 -4.91
C ARG A 161 -7.56 -12.72 -4.90
N ILE A 162 -7.18 -13.79 -5.56
CA ILE A 162 -5.77 -14.14 -5.77
C ILE A 162 -5.25 -13.32 -6.94
N LYS A 163 -4.15 -12.60 -6.73
CA LYS A 163 -3.50 -11.78 -7.79
C LYS A 163 -2.00 -11.96 -7.72
N ASP A 164 -1.43 -12.33 -8.85
CA ASP A 164 0.00 -12.50 -9.02
C ASP A 164 0.59 -11.30 -9.78
N TYR A 165 1.08 -10.33 -9.02
CA TYR A 165 1.82 -9.19 -9.56
C TYR A 165 3.34 -9.43 -9.59
N ILE A 166 3.82 -10.64 -9.26
CA ILE A 166 5.21 -11.03 -9.48
C ILE A 166 5.36 -11.50 -10.93
N ALA A 167 4.51 -12.42 -11.37
CA ALA A 167 4.49 -12.91 -12.74
C ALA A 167 4.02 -11.83 -13.74
N SER A 168 3.06 -10.99 -13.33
CA SER A 168 2.53 -9.90 -14.16
C SER A 168 2.61 -8.56 -13.40
N PRO A 169 3.76 -7.90 -13.37
CA PRO A 169 3.95 -6.62 -12.68
C PRO A 169 3.00 -5.53 -13.21
N LYS A 170 2.57 -4.65 -12.32
CA LYS A 170 1.79 -3.47 -12.74
C LYS A 170 2.66 -2.52 -13.57
N SER A 171 2.00 -1.67 -14.36
CA SER A 171 2.67 -0.67 -15.21
C SER A 171 3.62 0.28 -14.46
N ASN A 172 3.48 0.44 -13.15
CA ASN A 172 4.37 1.23 -12.30
C ASN A 172 5.47 0.41 -11.61
N GLY A 173 5.72 -0.83 -12.05
CA GLY A 173 6.75 -1.71 -11.49
C GLY A 173 6.38 -2.38 -10.17
N TYR A 174 5.14 -2.22 -9.68
CA TYR A 174 4.70 -2.87 -8.45
C TYR A 174 4.64 -4.38 -8.60
N GLN A 175 5.26 -5.11 -7.67
CA GLN A 175 5.26 -6.56 -7.58
C GLN A 175 4.87 -7.02 -6.17
N SER A 176 4.01 -8.02 -6.08
CA SER A 176 3.60 -8.71 -4.85
C SER A 176 2.65 -9.85 -5.21
N LEU A 177 2.58 -10.92 -4.44
CA LEU A 177 1.42 -11.80 -4.44
C LEU A 177 0.37 -11.22 -3.50
N HIS A 178 -0.88 -11.25 -3.93
CA HIS A 178 -2.02 -10.89 -3.08
C HIS A 178 -2.96 -12.06 -2.98
N THR A 179 -3.39 -12.37 -1.78
CA THR A 179 -4.47 -13.32 -1.53
C THR A 179 -5.36 -12.79 -0.42
N THR A 180 -6.60 -13.25 -0.39
CA THR A 180 -7.54 -12.97 0.71
C THR A 180 -8.00 -14.29 1.26
N VAL A 181 -7.88 -14.48 2.57
CA VAL A 181 -8.24 -15.72 3.25
C VAL A 181 -9.23 -15.48 4.38
N PHE A 182 -9.97 -16.52 4.75
CA PHE A 182 -10.78 -16.52 5.97
C PHE A 182 -9.86 -16.81 7.17
N GLY A 183 -9.73 -15.82 8.05
CA GLY A 183 -8.95 -15.89 9.29
C GLY A 183 -9.85 -16.09 10.53
N PRO A 184 -9.36 -15.68 11.71
CA PRO A 184 -10.10 -15.78 12.96
C PRO A 184 -11.50 -15.17 12.87
N ARG A 185 -12.48 -15.82 13.50
CA ARG A 185 -13.88 -15.37 13.56
C ARG A 185 -14.55 -15.20 12.19
N GLY A 186 -14.06 -15.90 11.15
CA GLY A 186 -14.58 -15.76 9.78
C GLY A 186 -14.24 -14.43 9.11
N THR A 187 -13.34 -13.65 9.69
CA THR A 187 -12.93 -12.35 9.13
C THR A 187 -12.02 -12.53 7.93
N LEU A 188 -12.18 -11.70 6.92
CA LEU A 188 -11.34 -11.71 5.73
C LEU A 188 -10.05 -10.91 5.94
N PHE A 189 -8.91 -11.55 5.68
CA PHE A 189 -7.58 -10.95 5.71
C PHE A 189 -6.97 -10.89 4.32
N GLU A 190 -6.63 -9.70 3.84
CA GLU A 190 -5.79 -9.53 2.66
C GLU A 190 -4.33 -9.76 3.06
N ILE A 191 -3.67 -10.73 2.44
CA ILE A 191 -2.25 -11.01 2.68
C ILE A 191 -1.46 -10.61 1.45
N GLN A 192 -0.44 -9.79 1.64
CA GLN A 192 0.49 -9.34 0.62
C GLN A 192 1.86 -9.95 0.87
N ILE A 193 2.34 -10.77 -0.06
CA ILE A 193 3.62 -11.47 0.05
C ILE A 193 4.58 -10.87 -0.96
N ARG A 194 5.78 -10.49 -0.51
CA ARG A 194 6.80 -9.87 -1.35
C ARG A 194 8.19 -9.93 -0.73
N THR A 195 9.21 -9.75 -1.54
CA THR A 195 10.58 -9.60 -1.06
C THR A 195 10.83 -8.18 -0.52
N ARG A 196 11.97 -7.99 0.20
CA ARG A 196 12.41 -6.65 0.64
C ARG A 196 12.61 -5.69 -0.53
N GLU A 197 13.14 -6.18 -1.65
CA GLU A 197 13.35 -5.37 -2.85
C GLU A 197 12.04 -4.91 -3.47
N MET A 198 11.07 -5.84 -3.63
CA MET A 198 9.71 -5.51 -4.07
C MET A 198 9.05 -4.51 -3.13
N HIS A 199 9.30 -4.64 -1.82
CA HIS A 199 8.76 -3.69 -0.83
C HIS A 199 9.33 -2.28 -1.03
N ARG A 200 10.66 -2.14 -1.19
CA ARG A 200 11.29 -0.85 -1.48
C ARG A 200 10.74 -0.24 -2.77
N THR A 201 10.66 -1.03 -3.83
CA THR A 201 10.07 -0.58 -5.11
C THR A 201 8.62 -0.17 -4.96
N ALA A 202 7.83 -0.90 -4.15
CA ALA A 202 6.43 -0.56 -3.89
C ALA A 202 6.24 0.72 -3.08
N GLU A 203 7.14 1.04 -2.14
CA GLU A 203 7.03 2.25 -1.29
C GLU A 203 7.65 3.48 -1.94
N TYR A 204 8.83 3.32 -2.55
CA TYR A 204 9.65 4.42 -3.04
C TYR A 204 9.73 4.51 -4.57
N GLY A 205 9.17 3.54 -5.30
CA GLY A 205 9.12 3.53 -6.75
C GLY A 205 10.48 3.82 -7.38
N ILE A 206 10.49 4.75 -8.32
CA ILE A 206 11.71 5.20 -9.00
C ILE A 206 12.77 5.78 -8.05
N ALA A 207 12.38 6.31 -6.89
CA ALA A 207 13.32 6.84 -5.91
C ALA A 207 14.13 5.73 -5.21
N ALA A 208 13.60 4.49 -5.12
CA ALA A 208 14.31 3.35 -4.55
C ALA A 208 15.64 3.08 -5.25
N HIS A 209 15.67 3.22 -6.58
CA HIS A 209 16.90 3.03 -7.37
C HIS A 209 17.95 4.11 -7.14
N TRP A 210 17.57 5.29 -6.71
CA TRP A 210 18.50 6.38 -6.44
C TRP A 210 19.19 6.23 -5.09
N VAL A 211 18.47 5.72 -4.09
CA VAL A 211 19.05 5.35 -2.80
C VAL A 211 20.08 4.23 -3.01
N TYR A 212 19.73 3.21 -3.82
CA TYR A 212 20.62 2.10 -4.12
C TYR A 212 21.92 2.52 -4.86
N LYS A 213 21.83 3.51 -5.76
CA LYS A 213 22.98 4.07 -6.48
C LYS A 213 23.89 4.92 -5.58
N ALA A 214 23.32 5.61 -4.59
CA ALA A 214 24.08 6.35 -3.60
C ALA A 214 24.87 5.42 -2.65
N GLU A 215 24.40 4.19 -2.47
CA GLU A 215 25.07 3.13 -1.68
C GLU A 215 26.10 2.30 -2.49
N GLY A 216 26.38 2.65 -3.74
CA GLY A 216 27.44 2.05 -4.57
C GLY A 216 27.12 0.66 -5.17
N LYS A 217 25.88 0.22 -5.16
CA LYS A 217 25.46 -1.14 -5.55
C LYS A 217 24.51 -1.18 -6.75
N GLY A 218 24.87 -0.73 -7.95
CA GLY A 218 23.97 -0.99 -9.06
C GLY A 218 24.19 -0.25 -10.37
N GLY A 219 24.32 -1.00 -11.45
CA GLY A 219 24.44 -0.51 -12.82
C GLY A 219 23.35 -1.02 -13.80
N LYS A 220 22.96 -2.28 -13.74
CA LYS A 220 22.14 -2.90 -14.80
C LYS A 220 20.64 -2.81 -14.66
N ASP A 221 20.10 -2.72 -13.43
CA ASP A 221 18.66 -2.60 -13.20
C ASP A 221 18.12 -1.18 -13.46
N LEU A 222 18.96 -0.16 -13.29
CA LEU A 222 18.58 1.23 -13.58
C LEU A 222 18.23 1.44 -15.04
N ASP A 223 18.99 0.83 -15.97
CA ASP A 223 18.76 0.95 -17.40
C ASP A 223 17.45 0.28 -17.84
N ARG A 224 17.08 -0.82 -17.20
CA ARG A 224 15.82 -1.53 -17.45
C ARG A 224 14.59 -0.69 -17.04
N HIS A 225 14.67 -0.05 -15.88
CA HIS A 225 13.59 0.81 -15.36
C HIS A 225 13.55 2.17 -16.08
N LEU A 226 14.70 2.71 -16.51
CA LEU A 226 14.75 3.90 -17.35
C LEU A 226 14.23 3.63 -18.77
N ALA A 227 14.43 2.43 -19.31
CA ALA A 227 13.84 2.02 -20.60
C ALA A 227 12.32 1.98 -20.53
N TRP A 228 11.76 1.39 -19.45
CA TRP A 228 10.32 1.45 -19.19
C TRP A 228 9.81 2.88 -19.04
N PHE A 229 10.58 3.76 -18.39
CA PHE A 229 10.23 5.17 -18.21
C PHE A 229 10.15 5.95 -19.52
N ARG A 230 11.03 5.64 -20.48
CA ARG A 230 11.01 6.22 -21.84
C ARG A 230 9.80 5.78 -22.65
N GLN A 231 9.20 4.61 -22.34
CA GLN A 231 7.99 4.13 -23.01
C GLN A 231 6.69 4.74 -22.41
N VAL A 232 6.77 5.34 -21.24
CA VAL A 232 5.60 5.90 -20.52
C VAL A 232 5.52 7.42 -20.67
N LEU A 233 6.60 8.07 -21.15
CA LEU A 233 6.63 9.47 -21.56
C LEU A 233 6.31 9.59 -23.06
#